data_1bada936ac0e8885d46c959c28411d12
#
_entry.id   1bada936ac0e8885d46c959c28411d12
#
_cell.length_a   1.000
_cell.length_b   1.000
_cell.length_c   1.000
_cell.angle_alpha   90.00
_cell.angle_beta   90.00
_cell.angle_gamma   90.00
#
_symmetry.space_group_name_H-M   'P 1'
#
loop_
_entity.id
_entity.type
_entity.pdbx_description
1 polymer ?
#
loop_
_entity_poly.entity_id
_entity_poly.type
_entity_poly.pdbx_seq_one_letter_code
_entity_poly.pdbx_strand_id
1 'polypeptide(L)'
;MKKSMKFIRSGSTSLTPFDDNELTDYLWNICKEIIKTAIENNQNLILEGCYIPFDWKKDFSTEYLRYIRYCCLVMGETYLKNHLDSVINFSGIIEKRLDDSDFTLEKALNDNYFYLQKCTEYGLDYILIYSTNDN
;
A
#
# COMPACT_ATOMS: atom_id res chain seq x y z
N MET A 1 -11.12 8.11 10.56
CA MET A 1 -10.02 8.15 9.57
C MET A 1 -9.62 9.56 9.14
N LYS A 2 -10.53 10.43 8.69
CA LYS A 2 -10.16 11.83 8.33
C LYS A 2 -9.52 12.64 9.47
N LYS A 3 -9.96 12.46 10.71
CA LYS A 3 -9.38 13.15 11.88
C LYS A 3 -7.99 12.63 12.25
N SER A 4 -7.74 11.35 12.05
CA SER A 4 -6.47 10.70 12.33
C SER A 4 -5.37 11.12 11.34
N MET A 5 -5.70 11.15 10.05
CA MET A 5 -4.79 11.63 9.00
C MET A 5 -4.46 13.13 9.14
N LYS A 6 -5.45 13.95 9.50
CA LYS A 6 -5.26 15.38 9.73
C LYS A 6 -4.40 15.65 10.96
N PHE A 7 -4.50 14.81 12.01
CA PHE A 7 -3.66 14.89 13.20
C PHE A 7 -2.22 14.50 12.89
N ILE A 8 -2.00 13.43 12.14
CA ILE A 8 -0.68 12.99 11.70
C ILE A 8 0.00 14.07 10.85
N ARG A 9 -0.72 14.71 9.93
CA ARG A 9 -0.20 15.80 9.12
C ARG A 9 0.11 17.07 9.92
N SER A 10 -0.68 17.38 10.94
CA SER A 10 -0.43 18.59 11.78
C SER A 10 0.67 18.38 12.81
N GLY A 11 0.98 17.15 13.19
CA GLY A 11 2.04 16.81 14.13
C GLY A 11 3.44 16.70 13.52
N SER A 12 3.55 16.61 12.19
CA SER A 12 4.82 16.45 11.47
C SER A 12 5.05 17.59 10.50
N THR A 13 5.49 18.73 11.01
CA THR A 13 5.80 19.93 10.20
C THR A 13 6.98 19.73 9.24
N SER A 14 7.75 18.65 9.40
CA SER A 14 8.90 18.32 8.56
C SER A 14 8.59 17.35 7.42
N LEU A 15 7.43 16.66 7.44
CA LEU A 15 7.06 15.71 6.40
C LEU A 15 6.32 16.43 5.28
N THR A 16 6.91 16.43 4.11
CA THR A 16 6.26 16.91 2.89
C THR A 16 5.53 15.78 2.19
N PRO A 17 4.47 16.06 1.41
CA PRO A 17 3.78 15.02 0.63
C PRO A 17 4.66 14.30 -0.39
N PHE A 18 5.88 14.76 -0.60
CA PHE A 18 6.81 14.27 -1.61
C PHE A 18 7.91 13.36 -1.05
N ASP A 19 8.03 13.23 0.28
CA ASP A 19 8.98 12.32 0.90
C ASP A 19 8.29 11.01 1.32
N ASP A 20 8.11 10.12 0.34
CA ASP A 20 7.44 8.85 0.54
C ASP A 20 8.19 7.92 1.51
N ASN A 21 9.51 8.04 1.59
CA ASN A 21 10.32 7.20 2.48
C ASN A 21 10.14 7.62 3.94
N GLU A 22 10.23 8.92 4.24
CA GLU A 22 9.99 9.42 5.59
C GLU A 22 8.56 9.16 6.05
N LEU A 23 7.59 9.34 5.15
CA LEU A 23 6.19 9.06 5.43
C LEU A 23 5.95 7.57 5.67
N THR A 24 6.58 6.70 4.90
CA THR A 24 6.53 5.25 5.10
C THR A 24 7.06 4.89 6.47
N ASP A 25 8.24 5.37 6.85
CA ASP A 25 8.85 5.07 8.15
C ASP A 25 7.98 5.57 9.31
N TYR A 26 7.46 6.76 9.19
CA TYR A 26 6.60 7.36 10.21
C TYR A 26 5.30 6.56 10.39
N LEU A 27 4.59 6.28 9.32
CA LEU A 27 3.33 5.54 9.36
C LEU A 27 3.54 4.09 9.77
N TRP A 28 4.61 3.47 9.31
CA TRP A 28 4.92 2.09 9.65
C TRP A 28 5.18 1.90 11.14
N ASN A 29 5.85 2.84 11.79
CA ASN A 29 6.05 2.82 13.23
C ASN A 29 4.73 2.76 14.02
N ILE A 30 3.69 3.40 13.50
CA ILE A 30 2.35 3.35 14.09
C ILE A 30 1.65 2.04 13.72
N CYS A 31 1.68 1.65 12.45
CA CYS A 31 0.98 0.48 11.93
C CYS A 31 1.44 -0.83 12.60
N LYS A 32 2.75 -1.00 12.79
CA LYS A 32 3.27 -2.21 13.45
C LYS A 32 2.79 -2.37 14.89
N GLU A 33 2.61 -1.27 15.63
CA GLU A 33 2.07 -1.32 16.98
C GLU A 33 0.56 -1.63 17.00
N ILE A 34 -0.19 -1.11 16.02
CA ILE A 34 -1.60 -1.46 15.82
C ILE A 34 -1.74 -2.96 15.52
N ILE A 35 -0.90 -3.51 14.66
CA ILE A 35 -0.88 -4.94 14.33
C ILE A 35 -0.62 -5.79 15.57
N LYS A 36 0.42 -5.46 16.35
CA LYS A 36 0.74 -6.16 17.59
C LYS A 36 -0.43 -6.13 18.58
N THR A 37 -1.02 -4.97 18.77
CA THR A 37 -2.17 -4.78 19.67
C THR A 37 -3.37 -5.62 19.21
N ALA A 38 -3.67 -5.67 17.94
CA ALA A 38 -4.75 -6.49 17.40
C ALA A 38 -4.51 -7.98 17.67
N ILE A 39 -3.29 -8.47 17.47
CA ILE A 39 -2.92 -9.86 17.73
C ILE A 39 -3.06 -10.19 19.24
N GLU A 40 -2.54 -9.34 20.10
CA GLU A 40 -2.58 -9.52 21.55
C GLU A 40 -4.01 -9.52 22.10
N ASN A 41 -4.92 -8.80 21.48
CA ASN A 41 -6.33 -8.73 21.85
C ASN A 41 -7.24 -9.70 21.09
N ASN A 42 -6.67 -10.63 20.32
CA ASN A 42 -7.41 -11.57 19.46
C ASN A 42 -8.41 -10.88 18.53
N GLN A 43 -8.02 -9.75 17.98
CA GLN A 43 -8.83 -8.98 17.04
C GLN A 43 -8.41 -9.27 15.60
N ASN A 44 -9.39 -9.33 14.70
CA ASN A 44 -9.11 -9.37 13.27
C ASN A 44 -8.82 -7.96 12.78
N LEU A 45 -7.77 -7.83 11.97
CA LEU A 45 -7.36 -6.56 11.37
C LEU A 45 -7.02 -6.78 9.91
N ILE A 46 -7.53 -5.92 9.05
CA ILE A 46 -7.07 -5.75 7.68
C ILE A 46 -6.45 -4.36 7.58
N LEU A 47 -5.19 -4.30 7.18
CA LEU A 47 -4.46 -3.06 7.00
C LEU A 47 -4.10 -2.95 5.53
N GLU A 48 -4.56 -1.89 4.90
CA GLU A 48 -4.29 -1.59 3.50
C GLU A 48 -3.47 -0.30 3.37
N GLY A 49 -2.56 -0.28 2.44
CA GLY A 49 -1.81 0.93 2.12
C GLY A 49 -0.53 0.68 1.35
N CYS A 50 -0.03 1.72 0.72
CA CYS A 50 1.23 1.71 -0.01
C CYS A 50 2.46 1.94 0.89
N TYR A 51 2.24 2.21 2.17
CA TYR A 51 3.30 2.51 3.15
C TYR A 51 3.68 1.33 4.03
N ILE A 52 3.42 0.11 3.56
CA ILE A 52 3.89 -1.13 4.20
C ILE A 52 5.25 -1.47 3.57
N PRO A 53 6.35 -1.47 4.35
CA PRO A 53 7.67 -1.76 3.78
C PRO A 53 7.78 -3.22 3.31
N PHE A 54 8.54 -3.46 2.27
CA PHE A 54 8.71 -4.83 1.73
C PHE A 54 9.45 -5.75 2.70
N ASP A 55 10.30 -5.20 3.55
CA ASP A 55 11.05 -5.91 4.59
C ASP A 55 10.34 -5.94 5.95
N TRP A 56 9.02 -5.81 5.95
CA TRP A 56 8.16 -5.70 7.14
C TRP A 56 8.38 -6.81 8.17
N LYS A 57 8.77 -7.99 7.73
CA LYS A 57 8.96 -9.16 8.62
C LYS A 57 10.02 -8.94 9.69
N LYS A 58 11.02 -8.08 9.42
CA LYS A 58 12.10 -7.77 10.37
C LYS A 58 11.61 -7.13 11.67
N ASP A 59 10.44 -6.48 11.62
CA ASP A 59 9.89 -5.73 12.75
C ASP A 59 9.02 -6.57 13.68
N PHE A 60 8.87 -7.87 13.40
CA PHE A 60 8.05 -8.78 14.19
C PHE A 60 8.84 -10.02 14.62
N SER A 61 8.63 -10.42 15.89
CA SER A 61 9.13 -11.70 16.36
C SER A 61 8.36 -12.87 15.74
N THR A 62 8.92 -14.07 15.82
CA THR A 62 8.29 -15.30 15.30
C THR A 62 6.88 -15.52 15.85
N GLU A 63 6.64 -15.11 17.10
CA GLU A 63 5.33 -15.23 17.75
C GLU A 63 4.25 -14.42 17.04
N TYR A 64 4.58 -13.21 16.60
CA TYR A 64 3.65 -12.37 15.83
C TYR A 64 3.54 -12.82 14.37
N LEU A 65 4.64 -13.19 13.74
CA LEU A 65 4.68 -13.54 12.31
C LEU A 65 3.71 -14.65 11.94
N ARG A 66 3.46 -15.59 12.81
CA ARG A 66 2.51 -16.70 12.57
C ARG A 66 1.06 -16.22 12.37
N TYR A 67 0.71 -15.04 12.85
CA TYR A 67 -0.65 -14.48 12.73
C TYR A 67 -0.78 -13.49 11.58
N ILE A 68 0.32 -13.11 10.93
CA ILE A 68 0.34 -12.09 9.89
C ILE A 68 0.35 -12.75 8.51
N ARG A 69 -0.49 -12.24 7.62
CA ARG A 69 -0.47 -12.59 6.20
C ARG A 69 -0.29 -11.30 5.40
N TYR A 70 0.55 -11.35 4.42
CA TYR A 70 0.82 -10.26 3.51
C TYR A 70 0.40 -10.65 2.11
N CYS A 71 -0.18 -9.71 1.38
CA CYS A 71 -0.46 -9.87 -0.04
C CYS A 71 -0.34 -8.51 -0.72
N CYS A 72 0.43 -8.46 -1.79
CA CYS A 72 0.53 -7.28 -2.64
C CYS A 72 -0.41 -7.43 -3.84
N LEU A 73 -1.19 -6.40 -4.13
CA LEU A 73 -2.00 -6.34 -5.33
C LEU A 73 -1.22 -5.65 -6.43
N VAL A 74 -1.01 -6.34 -7.55
CA VAL A 74 -0.27 -5.84 -8.70
C VAL A 74 -1.18 -5.90 -9.93
N MET A 75 -1.34 -4.77 -10.60
CA MET A 75 -2.09 -4.75 -11.86
C MET A 75 -1.18 -5.14 -13.02
N GLY A 76 -1.66 -6.07 -13.84
CA GLY A 76 -0.95 -6.48 -15.05
C GLY A 76 -0.86 -5.36 -16.09
N GLU A 77 0.15 -5.42 -16.94
CA GLU A 77 0.39 -4.42 -17.98
C GLU A 77 -0.80 -4.27 -18.93
N THR A 78 -1.32 -5.39 -19.43
CA THR A 78 -2.48 -5.39 -20.34
C THR A 78 -3.72 -4.83 -19.65
N TYR A 79 -3.94 -5.21 -18.39
CA TYR A 79 -5.04 -4.68 -17.59
C TYR A 79 -4.97 -3.17 -17.47
N LEU A 80 -3.81 -2.61 -17.12
CA LEU A 80 -3.61 -1.17 -16.99
C LEU A 80 -3.83 -0.44 -18.31
N LYS A 81 -3.32 -0.97 -19.42
CA LYS A 81 -3.50 -0.36 -20.75
C LYS A 81 -4.95 -0.29 -21.19
N ASN A 82 -5.74 -1.32 -20.85
CA ASN A 82 -7.14 -1.43 -21.29
C ASN A 82 -8.13 -0.77 -20.31
N HIS A 83 -7.76 -0.59 -19.04
CA HIS A 83 -8.68 -0.16 -17.97
C HIS A 83 -8.20 1.07 -17.20
N LEU A 84 -7.24 1.84 -17.75
CA LEU A 84 -6.68 3.00 -17.05
C LEU A 84 -7.75 4.01 -16.64
N ASP A 85 -8.70 4.30 -17.52
CA ASP A 85 -9.78 5.23 -17.24
C ASP A 85 -10.66 4.77 -16.07
N SER A 86 -10.93 3.47 -16.00
CA SER A 86 -11.65 2.87 -14.88
C SER A 86 -10.87 2.99 -13.58
N VAL A 87 -9.56 2.72 -13.60
CA VAL A 87 -8.69 2.86 -12.43
C VAL A 87 -8.70 4.30 -11.92
N ILE A 88 -8.56 5.27 -12.80
CA ILE A 88 -8.61 6.70 -12.46
C ILE A 88 -9.98 7.07 -11.88
N ASN A 89 -11.07 6.65 -12.53
CA ASN A 89 -12.42 6.98 -12.11
C ASN A 89 -12.77 6.39 -10.73
N PHE A 90 -12.31 5.18 -10.43
CA PHE A 90 -12.57 4.52 -9.16
C PHE A 90 -11.63 4.93 -8.03
N SER A 91 -10.47 5.48 -8.34
CA SER A 91 -9.50 5.94 -7.31
C SER A 91 -10.07 7.04 -6.41
N GLY A 92 -10.98 7.86 -6.92
CA GLY A 92 -11.61 8.96 -6.20
C GLY A 92 -12.88 8.62 -5.41
N ILE A 93 -13.35 7.37 -5.44
CA ILE A 93 -14.62 6.99 -4.79
C ILE A 93 -14.48 6.95 -3.27
N ILE A 94 -13.41 6.37 -2.75
CA ILE A 94 -13.17 6.21 -1.32
C ILE A 94 -12.40 7.40 -0.76
N GLU A 95 -11.41 7.90 -1.47
CA GLU A 95 -10.61 9.07 -1.10
C GLU A 95 -10.77 10.16 -2.15
N LYS A 96 -11.32 11.31 -1.74
CA LYS A 96 -11.32 12.50 -2.60
C LYS A 96 -9.91 13.09 -2.61
N ARG A 97 -9.17 12.84 -3.66
CA ARG A 97 -7.90 13.52 -3.93
C ARG A 97 -8.18 14.87 -4.57
N LEU A 98 -7.39 15.86 -4.19
CA LEU A 98 -7.54 17.22 -4.73
C LEU A 98 -6.96 17.35 -6.14
N ASP A 99 -5.98 16.50 -6.48
CA ASP A 99 -5.33 16.50 -7.78
C ASP A 99 -4.79 15.10 -8.10
N ASP A 100 -5.32 14.50 -9.17
CA ASP A 100 -4.86 13.24 -9.74
C ASP A 100 -4.16 13.45 -11.10
N SER A 101 -3.79 14.70 -11.43
CA SER A 101 -3.22 15.06 -12.74
C SER A 101 -1.90 14.36 -13.04
N ASP A 102 -1.19 13.90 -12.01
CA ASP A 102 0.10 13.20 -12.15
C ASP A 102 -0.03 11.70 -12.39
N PHE A 103 -1.25 11.15 -12.36
CA PHE A 103 -1.47 9.73 -12.60
C PHE A 103 -1.50 9.43 -14.10
N THR A 104 -0.39 8.93 -14.62
CA THR A 104 -0.24 8.54 -16.03
C THR A 104 -0.12 7.03 -16.19
N LEU A 105 -0.41 6.51 -17.38
CA LEU A 105 -0.20 5.10 -17.70
C LEU A 105 1.26 4.68 -17.45
N GLU A 106 2.22 5.48 -17.87
CA GLU A 106 3.64 5.21 -17.68
C GLU A 106 3.99 5.07 -16.19
N LYS A 107 3.53 6.01 -15.37
CA LYS A 107 3.72 5.94 -13.92
C LYS A 107 3.09 4.70 -13.30
N ALA A 108 1.86 4.37 -13.68
CA ALA A 108 1.17 3.18 -13.20
C ALA A 108 1.90 1.88 -13.59
N LEU A 109 2.39 1.79 -14.82
CA LEU A 109 3.18 0.64 -15.29
C LEU A 109 4.50 0.51 -14.50
N ASN A 110 5.21 1.62 -14.31
CA ASN A 110 6.46 1.63 -13.56
C ASN A 110 6.25 1.24 -12.09
N ASP A 111 5.22 1.78 -11.45
CA ASP A 111 4.89 1.48 -10.06
C ASP A 111 4.54 -0.01 -9.89
N ASN A 112 3.67 -0.56 -10.75
CA ASN A 112 3.28 -1.96 -10.65
C ASN A 112 4.44 -2.92 -10.97
N TYR A 113 5.29 -2.58 -11.93
CA TYR A 113 6.51 -3.32 -12.21
C TYR A 113 7.47 -3.32 -11.02
N PHE A 114 7.64 -2.17 -10.38
CA PHE A 114 8.45 -2.01 -9.17
C PHE A 114 7.93 -2.89 -8.02
N TYR A 115 6.61 -2.87 -7.76
CA TYR A 115 6.01 -3.71 -6.73
C TYR A 115 6.19 -5.20 -7.01
N LEU A 116 5.99 -5.63 -8.24
CA LEU A 116 6.19 -7.03 -8.64
C LEU A 116 7.65 -7.46 -8.44
N GLN A 117 8.58 -6.60 -8.83
CA GLN A 117 10.01 -6.85 -8.68
C GLN A 117 10.40 -6.96 -7.20
N LYS A 118 9.88 -6.08 -6.35
CA LYS A 118 10.12 -6.11 -4.90
C LYS A 118 9.49 -7.32 -4.23
N CYS A 119 8.28 -7.71 -4.60
CA CYS A 119 7.69 -8.94 -4.09
C CYS A 119 8.52 -10.17 -4.42
N THR A 120 9.06 -10.24 -5.63
CA THR A 120 9.95 -11.32 -6.04
C THR A 120 11.27 -11.30 -5.25
N GLU A 121 11.87 -10.13 -5.08
CA GLU A 121 13.13 -9.94 -4.34
C GLU A 121 13.00 -10.36 -2.88
N TYR A 122 11.91 -9.98 -2.22
CA TYR A 122 11.67 -10.27 -0.79
C TYR A 122 10.88 -11.55 -0.55
N GLY A 123 10.52 -12.29 -1.58
CA GLY A 123 9.73 -13.53 -1.45
C GLY A 123 8.35 -13.31 -0.86
N LEU A 124 7.69 -12.22 -1.23
CA LEU A 124 6.36 -11.86 -0.74
C LEU A 124 5.25 -12.38 -1.67
N ASP A 125 4.12 -12.74 -1.07
CA ASP A 125 2.95 -13.13 -1.83
C ASP A 125 2.33 -11.92 -2.56
N TYR A 126 1.88 -12.14 -3.78
CA TYR A 126 1.19 -11.13 -4.57
C TYR A 126 0.05 -11.74 -5.39
N ILE A 127 -0.92 -10.91 -5.72
CA ILE A 127 -2.00 -11.24 -6.64
C ILE A 127 -1.88 -10.34 -7.86
N LEU A 128 -1.76 -10.96 -9.04
CA LEU A 128 -1.76 -10.25 -10.30
C LEU A 128 -3.20 -10.04 -10.77
N ILE A 129 -3.60 -8.79 -10.89
CA ILE A 129 -4.92 -8.41 -11.37
C ILE A 129 -4.89 -8.32 -12.89
N TYR A 130 -5.73 -9.13 -13.55
CA TYR A 130 -5.89 -9.13 -15.00
C TYR A 130 -7.36 -9.35 -15.37
N SER A 131 -7.74 -8.96 -16.58
CA SER A 131 -9.07 -9.24 -17.10
C SER A 131 -9.12 -10.63 -17.74
N THR A 132 -10.23 -11.32 -17.60
CA THR A 132 -10.46 -12.62 -18.28
C THR A 132 -10.45 -12.52 -19.80
N ASN A 133 -10.56 -11.32 -20.35
CA ASN A 133 -10.52 -11.04 -21.79
C ASN A 133 -9.12 -10.65 -22.29
N ASP A 134 -8.11 -10.66 -21.41
CA ASP A 134 -6.73 -10.27 -21.75
C ASP A 134 -5.88 -11.44 -22.30
N ASN A 135 -6.53 -12.49 -22.76
CA ASN A 135 -5.88 -13.64 -23.43
C ASN A 135 -5.70 -13.42 -24.94
#